data_13915034e9be7ce4d4b507902264ec71
#
_entry.id   13915034e9be7ce4d4b507902264ec71
#
_cell.length_a   1.000
_cell.length_b   1.000
_cell.length_c   1.000
_cell.angle_alpha   90.00
_cell.angle_beta   90.00
_cell.angle_gamma   90.00
#
_symmetry.space_group_name_H-M   'P 1'
#
loop_
_entity.id
_entity.type
_entity.pdbx_description
1 polymer ?
#
loop_
_entity_poly.entity_id
_entity_poly.type
_entity_poly.pdbx_seq_one_letter_code
_entity_poly.pdbx_strand_id
1 'polypeptide(L)'
;MRRIGIDVGGTNTDAALLDGTQMVASIKTPTTSDVLTGIRNALQALPHDRVDAVVVGTTHFTNAVVQRRDLNRVGFLRVGLPAGRGLPPLVDWPQDLAAAVDGVSILVKGGIEYDGRPFEPLDEDAIVNAAERFRAEGLDALVVTGSFSPVDPSQETRAAAILTELLPNAHVTCSHRLGRLGLLERENAAGLNACLVHLARDTIAAFAAALTDANFDADTRLYLTQNDGTLLSLDEAMQHPVLTFASGPTNSMRGAALLGDVPDGLVVDVGGTTADFGALVNGYPRQANAAVEVGGVRTLFQLPDLISIGLGGGSVVRTDPLRIGPDSVGALLP
;
A
#
# COMPACT_ATOMS: atom_id res chain seq x y z
N MET A 1 -23.67 8.32 -14.23
CA MET A 1 -22.63 7.29 -13.97
C MET A 1 -22.85 6.79 -12.56
N ARG A 2 -23.28 5.54 -12.44
CA ARG A 2 -23.57 4.89 -11.14
C ARG A 2 -22.33 4.20 -10.60
N ARG A 3 -21.96 4.47 -9.37
CA ARG A 3 -20.75 3.94 -8.74
C ARG A 3 -21.05 3.48 -7.31
N ILE A 4 -20.46 2.37 -6.92
CA ILE A 4 -20.44 1.93 -5.52
C ILE A 4 -19.07 2.20 -4.96
N GLY A 5 -19.00 2.93 -3.85
CA GLY A 5 -17.79 3.05 -3.02
C GLY A 5 -17.93 2.13 -1.81
N ILE A 6 -16.88 1.38 -1.51
CA ILE A 6 -16.80 0.51 -0.33
C ILE A 6 -15.54 0.90 0.44
N ASP A 7 -15.69 1.14 1.74
CA ASP A 7 -14.57 1.32 2.65
C ASP A 7 -14.55 0.21 3.69
N VAL A 8 -13.47 -0.56 3.70
CA VAL A 8 -13.28 -1.66 4.64
C VAL A 8 -12.37 -1.20 5.76
N GLY A 9 -12.98 -0.70 6.80
CA GLY A 9 -12.29 -0.30 8.02
C GLY A 9 -12.08 -1.46 9.01
N GLY A 10 -11.34 -1.20 10.08
CA GLY A 10 -11.07 -2.20 11.12
C GLY A 10 -12.30 -2.64 11.92
N THR A 11 -13.34 -1.82 11.98
CA THR A 11 -14.55 -2.06 12.81
C THR A 11 -15.81 -2.21 11.96
N ASN A 12 -15.95 -1.42 10.91
CA ASN A 12 -17.10 -1.42 10.02
C ASN A 12 -16.67 -1.46 8.57
N THR A 13 -17.51 -2.05 7.74
CA THR A 13 -17.50 -1.93 6.28
C THR A 13 -18.65 -1.03 5.90
N ASP A 14 -18.32 0.12 5.32
CA ASP A 14 -19.26 1.12 4.84
C ASP A 14 -19.34 1.03 3.32
N ALA A 15 -20.54 1.10 2.74
CA ALA A 15 -20.70 1.15 1.31
C ALA A 15 -21.80 2.14 0.91
N ALA A 16 -21.60 2.82 -0.21
CA ALA A 16 -22.55 3.79 -0.75
C ALA A 16 -22.68 3.69 -2.26
N LEU A 17 -23.92 3.74 -2.76
CA LEU A 17 -24.23 3.85 -4.17
C LEU A 17 -24.46 5.32 -4.51
N LEU A 18 -23.74 5.81 -5.51
CA LEU A 18 -23.84 7.16 -6.04
C LEU A 18 -24.35 7.12 -7.49
N ASP A 19 -25.25 8.05 -7.86
CA ASP A 19 -25.56 8.38 -9.24
C ASP A 19 -25.10 9.81 -9.52
N GLY A 20 -24.04 9.95 -10.30
CA GLY A 20 -23.29 11.20 -10.42
C GLY A 20 -22.69 11.58 -9.07
N THR A 21 -23.16 12.70 -8.49
CA THR A 21 -22.78 13.18 -7.15
C THR A 21 -23.84 12.90 -6.08
N GLN A 22 -25.01 12.37 -6.47
CA GLN A 22 -26.10 12.10 -5.55
C GLN A 22 -25.97 10.73 -4.91
N MET A 23 -26.01 10.66 -3.57
CA MET A 23 -26.09 9.39 -2.84
C MET A 23 -27.50 8.81 -2.97
N VAL A 24 -27.60 7.59 -3.54
CA VAL A 24 -28.85 6.86 -3.77
C VAL A 24 -29.15 5.92 -2.61
N ALA A 25 -28.15 5.23 -2.10
CA ALA A 25 -28.26 4.29 -1.00
C ALA A 25 -26.93 4.19 -0.25
N SER A 26 -26.99 3.82 1.01
CA SER A 26 -25.82 3.51 1.81
C SER A 26 -26.11 2.39 2.79
N ILE A 27 -25.07 1.65 3.16
CA ILE A 27 -25.10 0.60 4.16
C ILE A 27 -23.85 0.65 5.03
N LYS A 28 -24.03 0.31 6.28
CA LYS A 28 -22.96 0.11 7.25
C LYS A 28 -23.10 -1.25 7.89
N THR A 29 -22.08 -2.09 7.80
CA THR A 29 -22.06 -3.42 8.40
C THR A 29 -20.82 -3.58 9.29
N PRO A 30 -20.88 -4.36 10.38
CA PRO A 30 -19.68 -4.70 11.13
C PRO A 30 -18.67 -5.40 10.22
N THR A 31 -17.40 -5.02 10.33
CA THR A 31 -16.32 -5.74 9.64
C THR A 31 -16.18 -7.12 10.25
N THR A 32 -16.16 -8.14 9.41
CA THR A 32 -15.89 -9.52 9.80
C THR A 32 -14.38 -9.77 9.80
N SER A 33 -13.92 -10.83 10.44
CA SER A 33 -12.51 -11.27 10.40
C SER A 33 -12.05 -11.57 8.97
N ASP A 34 -13.00 -11.88 8.08
CA ASP A 34 -12.81 -12.03 6.66
C ASP A 34 -13.34 -10.77 5.93
N VAL A 35 -12.40 -9.97 5.43
CA VAL A 35 -12.66 -8.74 4.66
C VAL A 35 -13.61 -8.99 3.49
N LEU A 36 -13.52 -10.15 2.85
CA LEU A 36 -14.30 -10.51 1.67
C LEU A 36 -15.78 -10.72 1.98
N THR A 37 -16.07 -11.32 3.13
CA THR A 37 -17.47 -11.49 3.59
C THR A 37 -18.12 -10.13 3.84
N GLY A 38 -17.39 -9.15 4.39
CA GLY A 38 -17.88 -7.79 4.58
C GLY A 38 -18.24 -7.11 3.24
N ILE A 39 -17.34 -7.21 2.28
CA ILE A 39 -17.56 -6.66 0.92
C ILE A 39 -18.73 -7.33 0.21
N ARG A 40 -18.77 -8.67 0.21
CA ARG A 40 -19.88 -9.44 -0.39
C ARG A 40 -21.24 -9.03 0.20
N ASN A 41 -21.33 -8.95 1.52
CA ASN A 41 -22.56 -8.55 2.20
C ASN A 41 -22.96 -7.11 1.84
N ALA A 42 -22.01 -6.19 1.77
CA ALA A 42 -22.25 -4.81 1.39
C ALA A 42 -22.74 -4.70 -0.08
N LEU A 43 -22.11 -5.44 -1.00
CA LEU A 43 -22.51 -5.48 -2.40
C LEU A 43 -23.93 -6.07 -2.60
N GLN A 44 -24.25 -7.14 -1.89
CA GLN A 44 -25.58 -7.78 -1.99
C GLN A 44 -26.71 -6.94 -1.40
N ALA A 45 -26.39 -6.10 -0.43
CA ALA A 45 -27.40 -5.27 0.25
C ALA A 45 -27.71 -3.95 -0.47
N LEU A 46 -26.86 -3.51 -1.41
CA LEU A 46 -27.07 -2.31 -2.20
C LEU A 46 -27.81 -2.63 -3.52
N PRO A 47 -28.68 -1.72 -4.01
CA PRO A 47 -29.21 -1.82 -5.37
C PRO A 47 -28.05 -1.75 -6.36
N HIS A 48 -27.92 -2.75 -7.26
CA HIS A 48 -26.80 -2.85 -8.17
C HIS A 48 -27.16 -2.91 -9.66
N ASP A 49 -28.40 -2.51 -10.01
CA ASP A 49 -28.81 -2.39 -11.41
C ASP A 49 -27.96 -1.34 -12.14
N ARG A 50 -27.24 -1.75 -13.17
CA ARG A 50 -26.43 -0.87 -14.04
C ARG A 50 -25.39 -0.04 -13.26
N VAL A 51 -24.52 -0.70 -12.52
CA VAL A 51 -23.39 -0.05 -11.87
C VAL A 51 -22.18 -0.02 -12.83
N ASP A 52 -21.68 1.18 -13.11
CA ASP A 52 -20.55 1.38 -14.02
C ASP A 52 -19.20 1.02 -13.40
N ALA A 53 -19.08 1.23 -12.07
CA ALA A 53 -17.83 0.95 -11.35
C ALA A 53 -18.07 0.68 -9.85
N VAL A 54 -17.23 -0.20 -9.31
CA VAL A 54 -17.06 -0.42 -7.86
C VAL A 54 -15.65 0.03 -7.47
N VAL A 55 -15.55 0.81 -6.40
CA VAL A 55 -14.29 1.34 -5.87
C VAL A 55 -14.14 0.86 -4.44
N VAL A 56 -13.04 0.17 -4.14
CA VAL A 56 -12.78 -0.40 -2.82
C VAL A 56 -11.61 0.33 -2.16
N GLY A 57 -11.87 0.91 -0.98
CA GLY A 57 -10.85 1.34 -0.03
C GLY A 57 -10.59 0.21 0.97
N THR A 58 -9.32 -0.07 1.25
CA THR A 58 -8.96 -1.12 2.19
C THR A 58 -7.68 -0.81 2.95
N THR A 59 -7.67 -1.11 4.23
CA THR A 59 -6.47 -1.09 5.08
C THR A 59 -5.77 -2.43 5.17
N HIS A 60 -6.21 -3.43 4.38
CA HIS A 60 -5.76 -4.82 4.50
C HIS A 60 -4.24 -4.98 4.37
N PHE A 61 -3.65 -4.35 3.34
CA PHE A 61 -2.21 -4.43 3.09
C PHE A 61 -1.38 -3.69 4.15
N THR A 62 -1.85 -2.52 4.61
CA THR A 62 -1.22 -1.80 5.73
C THR A 62 -1.25 -2.64 7.00
N ASN A 63 -2.41 -3.27 7.30
CA ASN A 63 -2.58 -4.10 8.47
C ASN A 63 -1.68 -5.35 8.42
N ALA A 64 -1.50 -5.97 7.26
CA ALA A 64 -0.59 -7.10 7.08
C ALA A 64 0.85 -6.73 7.50
N VAL A 65 1.35 -5.59 7.05
CA VAL A 65 2.68 -5.07 7.45
C VAL A 65 2.73 -4.76 8.94
N VAL A 66 1.75 -4.01 9.48
CA VAL A 66 1.73 -3.61 10.90
C VAL A 66 1.62 -4.82 11.83
N GLN A 67 0.84 -5.83 11.45
CA GLN A 67 0.63 -7.04 12.24
C GLN A 67 1.65 -8.15 11.95
N ARG A 68 2.56 -7.98 10.99
CA ARG A 68 3.56 -8.98 10.56
C ARG A 68 2.92 -10.30 10.13
N ARG A 69 1.83 -10.23 9.38
CA ARG A 69 1.06 -11.40 8.94
C ARG A 69 0.90 -11.42 7.43
N ASP A 70 0.82 -12.64 6.88
CA ASP A 70 0.58 -12.86 5.44
C ASP A 70 1.59 -12.14 4.54
N LEU A 71 2.86 -12.10 4.99
CA LEU A 71 3.97 -11.48 4.28
C LEU A 71 4.77 -12.54 3.53
N ASN A 72 5.14 -12.23 2.29
CA ASN A 72 6.04 -13.06 1.50
C ASN A 72 7.47 -12.98 2.02
N ARG A 73 8.24 -14.08 1.85
CA ARG A 73 9.70 -14.02 1.82
C ARG A 73 10.16 -13.24 0.59
N VAL A 74 11.22 -12.42 0.74
CA VAL A 74 11.65 -11.51 -0.33
C VAL A 74 13.13 -11.70 -0.68
N GLY A 75 13.43 -11.79 -1.97
CA GLY A 75 14.79 -11.71 -2.51
C GLY A 75 15.15 -10.26 -2.85
N PHE A 76 16.20 -9.73 -2.24
CA PHE A 76 16.71 -8.38 -2.52
C PHE A 76 17.95 -8.46 -3.39
N LEU A 77 17.89 -7.92 -4.60
CA LEU A 77 19.03 -7.68 -5.47
C LEU A 77 19.38 -6.20 -5.48
N ARG A 78 20.50 -5.83 -4.87
CA ARG A 78 20.98 -4.44 -4.94
C ARG A 78 22.13 -4.30 -5.94
N VAL A 79 21.93 -3.43 -6.93
CA VAL A 79 22.93 -3.00 -7.91
C VAL A 79 23.63 -1.75 -7.37
N GLY A 80 24.85 -1.90 -6.81
CA GLY A 80 25.50 -0.75 -6.16
C GLY A 80 26.79 -1.09 -5.42
N LEU A 81 27.44 -2.23 -5.71
CA LEU A 81 28.80 -2.49 -5.22
C LEU A 81 29.83 -1.70 -6.05
N PRO A 82 30.95 -1.28 -5.39
CA PRO A 82 31.32 -1.55 -4.00
C PRO A 82 30.73 -0.58 -2.97
N ALA A 83 30.15 0.56 -3.40
CA ALA A 83 29.73 1.65 -2.51
C ALA A 83 28.65 1.23 -1.48
N GLY A 84 27.70 0.39 -1.90
CA GLY A 84 26.57 -0.03 -1.05
C GLY A 84 26.87 -1.09 0.01
N ARG A 85 28.14 -1.56 0.13
CA ARG A 85 28.50 -2.68 1.02
C ARG A 85 28.20 -2.43 2.49
N GLY A 86 28.37 -1.20 2.95
CA GLY A 86 28.20 -0.84 4.36
C GLY A 86 26.75 -0.69 4.84
N LEU A 87 25.78 -0.71 3.91
CA LEU A 87 24.36 -0.49 4.20
C LEU A 87 23.54 -1.61 3.53
N PRO A 88 23.51 -2.83 4.09
CA PRO A 88 22.76 -3.93 3.49
C PRO A 88 21.24 -3.66 3.47
N PRO A 89 20.48 -4.32 2.58
CA PRO A 89 19.03 -4.31 2.66
C PRO A 89 18.52 -4.70 4.05
N LEU A 90 17.35 -4.18 4.44
CA LEU A 90 16.71 -4.41 5.75
C LEU A 90 17.48 -3.87 6.96
N VAL A 91 18.57 -3.12 6.81
CA VAL A 91 19.45 -2.66 7.91
C VAL A 91 18.72 -1.78 8.93
N ASP A 92 17.70 -1.04 8.50
CA ASP A 92 16.89 -0.13 9.33
C ASP A 92 15.48 -0.65 9.59
N TRP A 93 15.20 -1.93 9.28
CA TRP A 93 13.90 -2.53 9.55
C TRP A 93 13.78 -2.97 11.01
N PRO A 94 12.56 -2.89 11.61
CA PRO A 94 12.29 -3.55 12.88
C PRO A 94 12.62 -5.05 12.80
N GLN A 95 13.26 -5.57 13.83
CA GLN A 95 13.74 -6.96 13.85
C GLN A 95 12.61 -7.98 13.63
N ASP A 96 11.44 -7.73 14.20
CA ASP A 96 10.25 -8.58 14.06
C ASP A 96 9.74 -8.61 12.60
N LEU A 97 9.75 -7.46 11.92
CA LEU A 97 9.33 -7.39 10.52
C LEU A 97 10.38 -8.01 9.58
N ALA A 98 11.67 -7.73 9.81
CA ALA A 98 12.75 -8.32 9.04
C ALA A 98 12.73 -9.86 9.17
N ALA A 99 12.46 -10.39 10.36
CA ALA A 99 12.29 -11.83 10.59
C ALA A 99 11.04 -12.40 9.90
N ALA A 100 9.93 -11.67 9.88
CA ALA A 100 8.70 -12.10 9.22
C ALA A 100 8.86 -12.18 7.69
N VAL A 101 9.61 -11.25 7.10
CA VAL A 101 9.91 -11.25 5.65
C VAL A 101 10.97 -12.27 5.30
N ASP A 102 11.86 -12.65 6.24
CA ASP A 102 12.94 -13.64 6.04
C ASP A 102 13.71 -13.42 4.72
N GLY A 103 14.20 -12.18 4.52
CA GLY A 103 14.76 -11.72 3.26
C GLY A 103 16.15 -12.27 2.95
N VAL A 104 16.37 -12.65 1.69
CA VAL A 104 17.70 -12.99 1.17
C VAL A 104 18.25 -11.81 0.38
N SER A 105 19.39 -11.28 0.80
CA SER A 105 20.00 -10.09 0.20
C SER A 105 21.26 -10.42 -0.59
N ILE A 106 21.33 -9.98 -1.85
CA ILE A 106 22.48 -10.12 -2.72
C ILE A 106 22.84 -8.76 -3.30
N LEU A 107 24.13 -8.38 -3.18
CA LEU A 107 24.64 -7.15 -3.73
C LEU A 107 25.54 -7.44 -4.91
N VAL A 108 25.35 -6.75 -6.03
CA VAL A 108 26.11 -6.91 -7.26
C VAL A 108 26.78 -5.59 -7.67
N LYS A 109 27.84 -5.66 -8.49
CA LYS A 109 28.47 -4.47 -9.06
C LYS A 109 27.53 -3.78 -10.02
N GLY A 110 27.64 -2.48 -10.09
CA GLY A 110 26.81 -1.60 -10.90
C GLY A 110 26.40 -0.36 -10.11
N GLY A 111 25.39 0.31 -10.60
CA GLY A 111 24.84 1.54 -10.04
C GLY A 111 25.14 2.74 -10.92
N ILE A 112 24.42 3.80 -10.66
CA ILE A 112 24.50 5.07 -11.38
C ILE A 112 25.00 6.12 -10.42
N GLU A 113 25.72 7.10 -10.91
CA GLU A 113 26.12 8.32 -10.18
C GLU A 113 24.99 9.35 -10.19
N TYR A 114 25.11 10.36 -9.34
CA TYR A 114 24.13 11.45 -9.23
C TYR A 114 23.94 12.23 -10.53
N ASP A 115 24.92 12.19 -11.46
CA ASP A 115 24.91 12.86 -12.75
C ASP A 115 24.48 11.94 -13.92
N GLY A 116 24.05 10.70 -13.63
CA GLY A 116 23.55 9.73 -14.60
C GLY A 116 24.64 8.85 -15.23
N ARG A 117 25.91 9.03 -14.91
CA ARG A 117 26.96 8.14 -15.41
C ARG A 117 26.91 6.80 -14.65
N PRO A 118 27.26 5.68 -15.33
CA PRO A 118 27.48 4.42 -14.60
C PRO A 118 28.61 4.56 -13.57
N PHE A 119 28.32 4.18 -12.33
CA PHE A 119 29.32 4.09 -11.26
C PHE A 119 30.26 2.90 -11.53
N GLU A 120 29.68 1.77 -11.88
CA GLU A 120 30.34 0.53 -12.31
C GLU A 120 29.52 -0.10 -13.45
N PRO A 121 30.16 -0.89 -14.34
CA PRO A 121 29.41 -1.75 -15.27
C PRO A 121 28.54 -2.73 -14.50
N LEU A 122 27.36 -3.01 -15.03
CA LEU A 122 26.45 -4.01 -14.47
C LEU A 122 27.08 -5.41 -14.56
N ASP A 123 27.15 -6.12 -13.45
CA ASP A 123 27.65 -7.48 -13.37
C ASP A 123 26.50 -8.47 -13.64
N GLU A 124 26.24 -8.75 -14.93
CA GLU A 124 25.16 -9.64 -15.34
C GLU A 124 25.37 -11.08 -14.89
N ASP A 125 26.62 -11.56 -14.84
CA ASP A 125 26.94 -12.92 -14.37
C ASP A 125 26.59 -13.08 -12.88
N ALA A 126 26.88 -12.06 -12.08
CA ALA A 126 26.48 -12.05 -10.66
C ALA A 126 24.95 -12.04 -10.49
N ILE A 127 24.20 -11.42 -11.42
CA ILE A 127 22.73 -11.44 -11.39
C ILE A 127 22.21 -12.84 -11.74
N VAL A 128 22.81 -13.54 -12.70
CA VAL A 128 22.47 -14.94 -13.02
C VAL A 128 22.68 -15.84 -11.79
N ASN A 129 23.83 -15.71 -11.10
CA ASN A 129 24.10 -16.44 -9.86
C ASN A 129 23.09 -16.08 -8.74
N ALA A 130 22.65 -14.81 -8.67
CA ALA A 130 21.62 -14.38 -7.73
C ALA A 130 20.27 -15.06 -8.04
N ALA A 131 19.89 -15.15 -9.32
CA ALA A 131 18.68 -15.87 -9.73
C ALA A 131 18.69 -17.34 -9.32
N GLU A 132 19.84 -18.04 -9.48
CA GLU A 132 20.00 -19.40 -9.01
C GLU A 132 19.83 -19.53 -7.50
N ARG A 133 20.39 -18.58 -6.75
CA ARG A 133 20.23 -18.54 -5.29
C ARG A 133 18.78 -18.31 -4.88
N PHE A 134 18.08 -17.35 -5.49
CA PHE A 134 16.67 -17.08 -5.22
C PHE A 134 15.79 -18.30 -5.54
N ARG A 135 16.07 -18.99 -6.66
CA ARG A 135 15.38 -20.24 -7.01
C ARG A 135 15.62 -21.33 -5.97
N ALA A 136 16.85 -21.51 -5.51
CA ALA A 136 17.20 -22.52 -4.51
C ALA A 136 16.52 -22.25 -3.15
N GLU A 137 16.28 -20.99 -2.82
CA GLU A 137 15.54 -20.54 -1.61
C GLU A 137 14.02 -20.56 -1.80
N GLY A 138 13.52 -20.84 -3.02
CA GLY A 138 12.09 -20.82 -3.32
C GLY A 138 11.46 -19.44 -3.31
N LEU A 139 12.24 -18.39 -3.62
CA LEU A 139 11.77 -17.00 -3.61
C LEU A 139 11.17 -16.64 -4.96
N ASP A 140 9.95 -16.10 -4.91
CA ASP A 140 9.18 -15.62 -6.07
C ASP A 140 8.67 -14.19 -5.92
N ALA A 141 9.00 -13.53 -4.83
CA ALA A 141 8.83 -12.09 -4.61
C ALA A 141 10.21 -11.44 -4.53
N LEU A 142 10.57 -10.65 -5.54
CA LEU A 142 11.92 -10.12 -5.71
C LEU A 142 11.90 -8.58 -5.78
N VAL A 143 12.96 -7.98 -5.25
CA VAL A 143 13.23 -6.53 -5.35
C VAL A 143 14.51 -6.33 -6.11
N VAL A 144 14.51 -5.39 -7.04
CA VAL A 144 15.73 -4.85 -7.65
C VAL A 144 15.85 -3.38 -7.28
N THR A 145 16.99 -3.01 -6.69
CA THR A 145 17.29 -1.62 -6.31
C THR A 145 18.65 -1.21 -6.86
N GLY A 146 18.71 -0.13 -7.64
CA GLY A 146 19.96 0.45 -8.13
C GLY A 146 20.33 1.73 -7.39
N SER A 147 21.64 1.97 -7.18
CA SER A 147 22.12 3.28 -6.74
C SER A 147 21.71 4.32 -7.78
N PHE A 148 21.08 5.42 -7.36
CA PHE A 148 20.57 6.50 -8.21
C PHE A 148 19.70 6.06 -9.40
N SER A 149 19.04 4.90 -9.32
CA SER A 149 18.15 4.41 -10.39
C SER A 149 16.98 5.36 -10.75
N PRO A 150 16.50 6.28 -9.89
CA PRO A 150 15.56 7.31 -10.35
C PRO A 150 16.16 8.36 -11.31
N VAL A 151 17.50 8.49 -11.39
CA VAL A 151 18.19 9.35 -12.36
C VAL A 151 18.33 8.63 -13.71
N ASP A 152 18.80 7.37 -13.65
CA ASP A 152 18.86 6.47 -14.81
C ASP A 152 18.50 5.05 -14.37
N PRO A 153 17.31 4.53 -14.77
CA PRO A 153 16.85 3.20 -14.38
C PRO A 153 17.43 2.06 -15.21
N SER A 154 18.32 2.33 -16.16
CA SER A 154 18.77 1.36 -17.18
C SER A 154 19.33 0.07 -16.57
N GLN A 155 20.23 0.18 -15.59
CA GLN A 155 20.82 -1.00 -14.92
C GLN A 155 19.84 -1.76 -14.06
N GLU A 156 18.96 -1.06 -13.32
CA GLU A 156 17.90 -1.70 -12.52
C GLU A 156 16.89 -2.42 -13.42
N THR A 157 16.50 -1.80 -14.53
CA THR A 157 15.60 -2.41 -15.53
C THR A 157 16.24 -3.61 -16.20
N ARG A 158 17.55 -3.55 -16.56
CA ARG A 158 18.27 -4.67 -17.14
C ARG A 158 18.39 -5.85 -16.16
N ALA A 159 18.71 -5.58 -14.91
CA ALA A 159 18.76 -6.59 -13.85
C ALA A 159 17.39 -7.26 -13.64
N ALA A 160 16.32 -6.48 -13.60
CA ALA A 160 14.97 -7.01 -13.51
C ALA A 160 14.59 -7.88 -14.72
N ALA A 161 14.98 -7.49 -15.93
CA ALA A 161 14.74 -8.29 -17.13
C ALA A 161 15.43 -9.66 -17.06
N ILE A 162 16.70 -9.71 -16.61
CA ILE A 162 17.44 -10.96 -16.42
C ILE A 162 16.74 -11.86 -15.39
N LEU A 163 16.32 -11.28 -14.23
CA LEU A 163 15.60 -12.05 -13.22
C LEU A 163 14.27 -12.60 -13.75
N THR A 164 13.51 -11.79 -14.49
CA THR A 164 12.22 -12.20 -15.07
C THR A 164 12.38 -13.31 -16.10
N GLU A 165 13.44 -13.26 -16.92
CA GLU A 165 13.74 -14.32 -17.89
C GLU A 165 14.09 -15.63 -17.20
N LEU A 166 14.93 -15.59 -16.15
CA LEU A 166 15.39 -16.77 -15.44
C LEU A 166 14.35 -17.30 -14.44
N LEU A 167 13.48 -16.46 -13.91
CA LEU A 167 12.48 -16.77 -12.90
C LEU A 167 11.08 -16.30 -13.36
N PRO A 168 10.49 -16.92 -14.39
CA PRO A 168 9.27 -16.40 -15.05
C PRO A 168 8.03 -16.35 -14.13
N ASN A 169 8.03 -17.08 -13.03
CA ASN A 169 6.93 -17.06 -12.05
C ASN A 169 7.15 -16.05 -10.92
N ALA A 170 8.33 -15.42 -10.86
CA ALA A 170 8.63 -14.45 -9.83
C ALA A 170 8.04 -13.08 -10.17
N HIS A 171 7.54 -12.39 -9.13
CA HIS A 171 7.20 -10.99 -9.21
C HIS A 171 8.44 -10.14 -8.91
N VAL A 172 8.85 -9.29 -9.86
CA VAL A 172 10.03 -8.44 -9.72
C VAL A 172 9.60 -6.98 -9.54
N THR A 173 9.81 -6.43 -8.34
CA THR A 173 9.56 -5.04 -8.02
C THR A 173 10.81 -4.20 -8.28
N CYS A 174 10.73 -3.23 -9.18
CA CYS A 174 11.79 -2.24 -9.41
C CYS A 174 11.62 -1.03 -8.51
N SER A 175 12.66 -0.67 -7.75
CA SER A 175 12.57 0.40 -6.74
C SER A 175 12.32 1.79 -7.33
N HIS A 176 12.84 2.09 -8.52
CA HIS A 176 12.66 3.39 -9.19
C HIS A 176 11.20 3.72 -9.54
N ARG A 177 10.32 2.70 -9.59
CA ARG A 177 8.88 2.89 -9.84
C ARG A 177 8.12 3.34 -8.59
N LEU A 178 8.68 3.11 -7.40
CA LEU A 178 7.98 3.33 -6.12
C LEU A 178 8.52 4.50 -5.31
N GLY A 179 9.72 5.00 -5.62
CA GLY A 179 10.31 6.05 -4.82
C GLY A 179 11.21 6.98 -5.60
N ARG A 180 11.54 8.10 -4.96
CA ARG A 180 12.43 9.15 -5.48
C ARG A 180 13.89 8.86 -5.10
N LEU A 181 14.77 9.89 -5.17
CA LEU A 181 16.13 9.82 -4.66
C LEU A 181 16.13 9.51 -3.15
N GLY A 182 16.99 8.56 -2.74
CA GLY A 182 17.05 7.99 -1.40
C GLY A 182 17.14 6.46 -1.51
N LEU A 183 18.32 5.88 -1.25
CA LEU A 183 18.57 4.47 -1.54
C LEU A 183 17.76 3.56 -0.61
N LEU A 184 17.92 3.71 0.71
CA LEU A 184 17.31 2.81 1.69
C LEU A 184 15.79 2.95 1.69
N GLU A 185 15.28 4.16 1.77
CA GLU A 185 13.84 4.41 1.84
C GLU A 185 13.10 3.94 0.57
N ARG A 186 13.77 4.02 -0.60
CA ARG A 186 13.21 3.50 -1.87
C ARG A 186 13.27 1.98 -1.92
N GLU A 187 14.38 1.37 -1.48
CA GLU A 187 14.49 -0.09 -1.36
C GLU A 187 13.49 -0.63 -0.34
N ASN A 188 13.32 0.06 0.78
CA ASN A 188 12.33 -0.28 1.80
C ASN A 188 10.91 -0.28 1.22
N ALA A 189 10.56 0.75 0.44
CA ALA A 189 9.27 0.81 -0.26
C ALA A 189 9.08 -0.39 -1.20
N ALA A 190 10.12 -0.75 -1.96
CA ALA A 190 10.08 -1.90 -2.85
C ALA A 190 10.01 -3.23 -2.07
N GLY A 191 10.69 -3.33 -0.92
CA GLY A 191 10.61 -4.48 -0.02
C GLY A 191 9.22 -4.68 0.56
N LEU A 192 8.61 -3.60 1.06
CA LEU A 192 7.22 -3.62 1.53
C LEU A 192 6.25 -3.99 0.41
N ASN A 193 6.50 -3.54 -0.82
CA ASN A 193 5.71 -3.95 -1.97
C ASN A 193 5.83 -5.46 -2.21
N ALA A 194 7.05 -5.95 -2.35
CA ALA A 194 7.31 -7.34 -2.67
C ALA A 194 6.76 -8.31 -1.61
N CYS A 195 6.84 -7.96 -0.31
CA CYS A 195 6.30 -8.84 0.72
C CYS A 195 4.76 -8.94 0.73
N LEU A 196 4.04 -8.14 -0.07
CA LEU A 196 2.58 -8.10 -0.15
C LEU A 196 2.00 -8.67 -1.45
N VAL A 197 2.82 -9.03 -2.44
CA VAL A 197 2.32 -9.34 -3.79
C VAL A 197 1.40 -10.56 -3.86
N HIS A 198 1.62 -11.61 -3.04
CA HIS A 198 0.72 -12.75 -2.98
C HIS A 198 -0.60 -12.36 -2.32
N LEU A 199 -0.52 -11.70 -1.17
CA LEU A 199 -1.73 -11.20 -0.49
C LEU A 199 -2.56 -10.30 -1.42
N ALA A 200 -1.89 -9.44 -2.20
CA ALA A 200 -2.58 -8.58 -3.16
C ALA A 200 -3.28 -9.38 -4.26
N ARG A 201 -2.61 -10.37 -4.82
CA ARG A 201 -3.18 -11.26 -5.84
C ARG A 201 -4.43 -11.97 -5.32
N ASP A 202 -4.33 -12.58 -4.13
CA ASP A 202 -5.43 -13.34 -3.52
C ASP A 202 -6.61 -12.42 -3.16
N THR A 203 -6.31 -11.26 -2.57
CA THR A 203 -7.32 -10.27 -2.19
C THR A 203 -8.06 -9.72 -3.41
N ILE A 204 -7.35 -9.37 -4.47
CA ILE A 204 -7.95 -8.82 -5.69
C ILE A 204 -8.77 -9.88 -6.42
N ALA A 205 -8.27 -11.12 -6.51
CA ALA A 205 -9.03 -12.23 -7.09
C ALA A 205 -10.35 -12.45 -6.36
N ALA A 206 -10.32 -12.35 -5.04
CA ALA A 206 -11.49 -12.52 -4.22
C ALA A 206 -12.46 -11.32 -4.31
N PHE A 207 -11.99 -10.08 -4.51
CA PHE A 207 -12.87 -8.94 -4.81
C PHE A 207 -13.59 -9.14 -6.17
N ALA A 208 -12.87 -9.60 -7.18
CA ALA A 208 -13.47 -9.92 -8.49
C ALA A 208 -14.52 -11.03 -8.38
N ALA A 209 -14.25 -12.09 -7.60
CA ALA A 209 -15.21 -13.15 -7.32
C ALA A 209 -16.46 -12.63 -6.59
N ALA A 210 -16.30 -11.73 -5.60
CA ALA A 210 -17.42 -11.14 -4.87
C ALA A 210 -18.38 -10.35 -5.77
N LEU A 211 -17.86 -9.64 -6.79
CA LEU A 211 -18.68 -8.96 -7.81
C LEU A 211 -19.47 -9.96 -8.65
N THR A 212 -18.82 -11.04 -9.07
CA THR A 212 -19.46 -12.11 -9.84
C THR A 212 -20.58 -12.78 -9.03
N ASP A 213 -20.30 -13.12 -7.76
CA ASP A 213 -21.28 -13.74 -6.85
C ASP A 213 -22.46 -12.82 -6.54
N ALA A 214 -22.26 -11.51 -6.58
CA ALA A 214 -23.32 -10.52 -6.39
C ALA A 214 -24.07 -10.19 -7.68
N ASN A 215 -23.80 -10.88 -8.79
CA ASN A 215 -24.44 -10.73 -10.11
C ASN A 215 -24.28 -9.33 -10.72
N PHE A 216 -23.12 -8.68 -10.54
CA PHE A 216 -22.81 -7.47 -11.27
C PHE A 216 -22.57 -7.76 -12.76
N ASP A 217 -22.86 -6.77 -13.60
CA ASP A 217 -22.62 -6.88 -15.04
C ASP A 217 -21.11 -7.08 -15.31
N ALA A 218 -20.78 -7.85 -16.35
CA ALA A 218 -19.39 -8.12 -16.74
C ALA A 218 -18.60 -6.83 -17.11
N ASP A 219 -19.31 -5.76 -17.49
CA ASP A 219 -18.74 -4.47 -17.83
C ASP A 219 -18.50 -3.57 -16.59
N THR A 220 -18.95 -3.99 -15.40
CA THR A 220 -18.71 -3.25 -14.14
C THR A 220 -17.22 -3.26 -13.83
N ARG A 221 -16.61 -2.08 -13.78
CA ARG A 221 -15.18 -1.94 -13.51
C ARG A 221 -14.90 -1.95 -12.00
N LEU A 222 -13.87 -2.66 -11.61
CA LEU A 222 -13.39 -2.68 -10.22
C LEU A 222 -12.09 -1.89 -10.11
N TYR A 223 -12.02 -1.00 -9.11
CA TYR A 223 -10.85 -0.19 -8.78
C TYR A 223 -10.55 -0.25 -7.29
N LEU A 224 -9.29 -0.05 -6.93
CA LEU A 224 -8.89 0.25 -5.56
C LEU A 224 -8.57 1.74 -5.43
N THR A 225 -8.74 2.27 -4.22
CA THR A 225 -8.33 3.65 -3.93
C THR A 225 -6.83 3.71 -3.68
N GLN A 226 -6.20 4.74 -4.24
CA GLN A 226 -4.78 5.03 -4.08
C GLN A 226 -4.55 6.03 -2.94
N ASN A 227 -3.36 6.00 -2.37
CA ASN A 227 -2.94 6.87 -1.27
C ASN A 227 -2.88 8.37 -1.62
N ASP A 228 -2.92 8.74 -2.89
CA ASP A 228 -2.95 10.14 -3.35
C ASP A 228 -4.38 10.66 -3.63
N GLY A 229 -5.39 9.82 -3.43
CA GLY A 229 -6.81 10.12 -3.69
C GLY A 229 -7.26 9.85 -5.12
N THR A 230 -6.46 9.17 -5.91
CA THR A 230 -6.82 8.63 -7.24
C THR A 230 -7.22 7.16 -7.17
N LEU A 231 -7.42 6.51 -8.31
CA LEU A 231 -7.83 5.12 -8.41
C LEU A 231 -6.75 4.28 -9.08
N LEU A 232 -6.58 3.05 -8.58
CA LEU A 232 -5.74 2.02 -9.17
C LEU A 232 -6.61 1.02 -9.95
N SER A 233 -6.15 0.61 -11.12
CA SER A 233 -6.65 -0.59 -11.76
C SER A 233 -6.28 -1.83 -10.94
N LEU A 234 -6.97 -2.95 -11.17
CA LEU A 234 -6.63 -4.20 -10.47
C LEU A 234 -5.20 -4.65 -10.78
N ASP A 235 -4.78 -4.53 -12.04
CA ASP A 235 -3.44 -4.92 -12.47
C ASP A 235 -2.36 -4.08 -11.77
N GLU A 236 -2.58 -2.77 -11.66
CA GLU A 236 -1.66 -1.88 -10.95
C GLU A 236 -1.62 -2.18 -9.45
N ALA A 237 -2.77 -2.46 -8.84
CA ALA A 237 -2.85 -2.81 -7.42
C ALA A 237 -2.19 -4.17 -7.12
N MET A 238 -2.25 -5.14 -8.04
CA MET A 238 -1.50 -6.41 -7.93
C MET A 238 0.02 -6.20 -8.03
N GLN A 239 0.46 -5.26 -8.88
CA GLN A 239 1.87 -4.94 -9.06
C GLN A 239 2.41 -4.08 -7.91
N HIS A 240 1.61 -3.13 -7.41
CA HIS A 240 2.03 -2.13 -6.45
C HIS A 240 1.04 -1.96 -5.28
N PRO A 241 0.81 -3.02 -4.47
CA PRO A 241 -0.13 -2.96 -3.34
C PRO A 241 0.18 -1.86 -2.32
N VAL A 242 1.44 -1.44 -2.17
CA VAL A 242 1.83 -0.33 -1.27
C VAL A 242 1.16 1.01 -1.64
N LEU A 243 0.72 1.19 -2.88
CA LEU A 243 0.03 2.40 -3.30
C LEU A 243 -1.38 2.54 -2.69
N THR A 244 -1.90 1.50 -2.04
CA THR A 244 -3.17 1.56 -1.28
C THR A 244 -2.98 1.97 0.18
N PHE A 245 -1.74 2.11 0.67
CA PHE A 245 -1.48 2.48 2.06
C PHE A 245 -2.09 3.85 2.39
N ALA A 246 -2.71 3.97 3.58
CA ALA A 246 -3.41 5.17 4.01
C ALA A 246 -4.56 5.62 3.08
N SER A 247 -5.13 4.72 2.27
CA SER A 247 -6.26 5.07 1.40
C SER A 247 -7.54 5.41 2.17
N GLY A 248 -7.76 4.85 3.36
CA GLY A 248 -8.92 5.18 4.21
C GLY A 248 -8.99 6.66 4.58
N PRO A 249 -7.99 7.22 5.31
CA PRO A 249 -7.93 8.65 5.59
C PRO A 249 -7.97 9.53 4.33
N THR A 250 -7.32 9.08 3.25
CA THR A 250 -7.36 9.78 1.96
C THR A 250 -8.78 9.86 1.40
N ASN A 251 -9.56 8.77 1.50
CA ASN A 251 -10.95 8.73 1.07
C ASN A 251 -11.82 9.66 1.90
N SER A 252 -11.65 9.69 3.23
CA SER A 252 -12.33 10.62 4.13
C SER A 252 -12.05 12.07 3.73
N MET A 253 -10.80 12.42 3.45
CA MET A 253 -10.40 13.76 3.01
C MET A 253 -11.00 14.12 1.64
N ARG A 254 -10.98 13.21 0.66
CA ARG A 254 -11.61 13.40 -0.66
C ARG A 254 -13.12 13.55 -0.54
N GLY A 255 -13.74 12.74 0.32
CA GLY A 255 -15.17 12.85 0.64
C GLY A 255 -15.53 14.19 1.26
N ALA A 256 -14.75 14.66 2.23
CA ALA A 256 -14.93 15.97 2.86
C ALA A 256 -14.79 17.12 1.85
N ALA A 257 -13.79 17.07 0.97
CA ALA A 257 -13.62 18.06 -0.10
C ALA A 257 -14.85 18.13 -1.02
N LEU A 258 -15.36 16.96 -1.44
CA LEU A 258 -16.50 16.87 -2.35
C LEU A 258 -17.81 17.31 -1.70
N LEU A 259 -18.09 16.82 -0.48
CA LEU A 259 -19.36 17.10 0.22
C LEU A 259 -19.43 18.50 0.80
N GLY A 260 -18.29 19.03 1.23
CA GLY A 260 -18.16 20.37 1.81
C GLY A 260 -17.95 21.47 0.77
N ASP A 261 -17.69 21.11 -0.50
CA ASP A 261 -17.27 22.04 -1.57
C ASP A 261 -16.06 22.90 -1.11
N VAL A 262 -15.10 22.26 -0.43
CA VAL A 262 -13.91 22.90 0.13
C VAL A 262 -12.66 22.35 -0.57
N PRO A 263 -12.07 23.08 -1.52
CA PRO A 263 -10.87 22.62 -2.21
C PRO A 263 -9.61 22.73 -1.35
N ASP A 264 -9.53 23.71 -0.45
CA ASP A 264 -8.39 23.97 0.41
C ASP A 264 -8.84 24.12 1.87
N GLY A 265 -8.25 23.33 2.77
CA GLY A 265 -8.65 23.35 4.17
C GLY A 265 -8.02 22.26 5.02
N LEU A 266 -8.39 22.25 6.29
CA LEU A 266 -8.03 21.17 7.22
C LEU A 266 -9.22 20.20 7.35
N VAL A 267 -8.93 18.93 7.30
CA VAL A 267 -9.87 17.85 7.55
C VAL A 267 -9.48 17.16 8.84
N VAL A 268 -10.47 16.95 9.71
CA VAL A 268 -10.31 16.17 10.94
C VAL A 268 -11.31 15.03 10.88
N ASP A 269 -10.79 13.80 10.80
CA ASP A 269 -11.58 12.57 10.83
C ASP A 269 -11.49 11.96 12.24
N VAL A 270 -12.58 11.97 12.98
CA VAL A 270 -12.63 11.47 14.36
C VAL A 270 -13.34 10.13 14.40
N GLY A 271 -12.55 9.06 14.53
CA GLY A 271 -13.05 7.70 14.72
C GLY A 271 -13.29 7.33 16.18
N GLY A 272 -13.52 6.05 16.44
CA GLY A 272 -13.69 5.51 17.79
C GLY A 272 -12.40 5.47 18.60
N THR A 273 -11.26 5.26 17.95
CA THR A 273 -9.94 5.05 18.58
C THR A 273 -8.94 6.15 18.28
N THR A 274 -8.99 6.73 17.08
CA THR A 274 -8.03 7.71 16.56
C THR A 274 -8.74 8.91 15.98
N ALA A 275 -8.02 10.01 15.89
CA ALA A 275 -8.38 11.18 15.09
C ALA A 275 -7.24 11.45 14.10
N ASP A 276 -7.58 11.55 12.81
CA ASP A 276 -6.69 11.82 11.71
C ASP A 276 -6.85 13.26 11.24
N PHE A 277 -5.73 13.97 11.14
CA PHE A 277 -5.66 15.36 10.71
C PHE A 277 -4.91 15.44 9.39
N GLY A 278 -5.49 16.06 8.38
CA GLY A 278 -4.84 16.26 7.10
C GLY A 278 -5.22 17.59 6.46
N ALA A 279 -4.44 18.03 5.50
CA ALA A 279 -4.70 19.23 4.73
C ALA A 279 -5.10 18.88 3.29
N LEU A 280 -6.10 19.61 2.77
CA LEU A 280 -6.49 19.58 1.36
C LEU A 280 -5.81 20.72 0.61
N VAL A 281 -5.37 20.43 -0.60
CA VAL A 281 -4.86 21.38 -1.58
C VAL A 281 -5.50 21.06 -2.93
N ASN A 282 -6.24 22.00 -3.51
CA ASN A 282 -6.99 21.82 -4.75
C ASN A 282 -7.91 20.57 -4.72
N GLY A 283 -8.53 20.29 -3.58
CA GLY A 283 -9.47 19.19 -3.38
C GLY A 283 -8.79 17.81 -3.20
N TYR A 284 -7.46 17.75 -3.10
CA TYR A 284 -6.70 16.51 -2.87
C TYR A 284 -5.91 16.58 -1.55
N PRO A 285 -5.67 15.43 -0.89
CA PRO A 285 -4.80 15.38 0.26
C PRO A 285 -3.41 15.89 -0.08
N ARG A 286 -2.90 16.81 0.73
CA ARG A 286 -1.51 17.28 0.63
C ARG A 286 -0.58 16.09 0.84
N GLN A 287 0.39 15.92 -0.05
CA GLN A 287 1.36 14.84 0.05
C GLN A 287 2.48 15.19 1.02
N ALA A 288 2.95 14.21 1.78
CA ALA A 288 4.11 14.37 2.64
C ALA A 288 5.37 14.66 1.83
N ASN A 289 6.16 15.65 2.28
CA ASN A 289 7.41 16.04 1.60
C ASN A 289 8.63 15.28 2.11
N ALA A 290 8.49 14.54 3.22
CA ALA A 290 9.55 13.79 3.87
C ALA A 290 9.31 12.28 3.74
N ALA A 291 10.33 11.50 4.10
CA ALA A 291 10.17 10.07 4.28
C ALA A 291 9.07 9.81 5.32
N VAL A 292 8.21 8.86 5.00
CA VAL A 292 7.12 8.41 5.87
C VAL A 292 7.41 7.03 6.41
N GLU A 293 6.84 6.71 7.56
CA GLU A 293 7.06 5.44 8.22
C GLU A 293 5.81 4.57 8.16
N VAL A 294 5.97 3.32 7.73
CA VAL A 294 4.92 2.32 7.71
C VAL A 294 5.40 1.07 8.43
N GLY A 295 4.72 0.69 9.50
CA GLY A 295 5.09 -0.48 10.28
C GLY A 295 6.49 -0.41 10.92
N GLY A 296 7.03 0.80 11.13
CA GLY A 296 8.38 1.04 11.64
C GLY A 296 9.45 1.10 10.54
N VAL A 297 9.07 1.08 9.27
CA VAL A 297 9.98 1.14 8.13
C VAL A 297 9.87 2.48 7.42
N ARG A 298 11.00 3.19 7.29
CA ARG A 298 11.07 4.46 6.56
C ARG A 298 11.00 4.23 5.06
N THR A 299 10.14 4.97 4.38
CA THR A 299 9.86 4.83 2.95
C THR A 299 9.81 6.18 2.25
N LEU A 300 9.93 6.19 0.92
CA LEU A 300 9.85 7.39 0.07
C LEU A 300 8.71 7.35 -0.96
N PHE A 301 7.75 6.44 -0.86
CA PHE A 301 6.57 6.59 -1.69
C PHE A 301 5.67 7.71 -1.14
N GLN A 302 4.89 8.29 -2.04
CA GLN A 302 4.02 9.41 -1.67
C GLN A 302 2.88 8.90 -0.78
N LEU A 303 2.80 9.43 0.43
CA LEU A 303 1.65 9.27 1.31
C LEU A 303 1.04 10.63 1.61
N PRO A 304 -0.24 10.69 1.95
CA PRO A 304 -0.83 11.92 2.44
C PRO A 304 -0.12 12.39 3.72
N ASP A 305 0.03 13.69 3.85
CA ASP A 305 0.59 14.32 5.05
C ASP A 305 -0.47 14.31 6.15
N LEU A 306 -0.44 13.25 6.96
CA LEU A 306 -1.41 12.98 8.00
C LEU A 306 -0.76 12.97 9.38
N ILE A 307 -1.48 13.49 10.35
CA ILE A 307 -1.17 13.35 11.77
C ILE A 307 -2.28 12.51 12.40
N SER A 308 -1.93 11.29 12.82
CA SER A 308 -2.84 10.41 13.56
C SER A 308 -2.54 10.50 15.05
N ILE A 309 -3.57 10.76 15.85
CA ILE A 309 -3.46 10.76 17.31
C ILE A 309 -4.38 9.70 17.91
N GLY A 310 -3.95 9.02 18.97
CA GLY A 310 -4.73 8.03 19.71
C GLY A 310 -5.79 8.69 20.59
N LEU A 311 -6.67 9.48 19.98
CA LEU A 311 -7.77 10.18 20.62
C LEU A 311 -9.01 10.06 19.73
N GLY A 312 -10.04 9.41 20.22
CA GLY A 312 -11.31 9.22 19.49
C GLY A 312 -12.49 9.16 20.45
N GLY A 313 -13.67 8.90 19.89
CA GLY A 313 -14.91 8.83 20.67
C GLY A 313 -14.91 7.80 21.79
N GLY A 314 -14.13 6.71 21.66
CA GLY A 314 -13.98 5.66 22.66
C GLY A 314 -12.79 5.84 23.61
N SER A 315 -12.09 6.97 23.57
CA SER A 315 -10.91 7.20 24.42
C SER A 315 -11.26 7.17 25.92
N VAL A 316 -10.48 6.41 26.68
CA VAL A 316 -10.67 6.31 28.14
C VAL A 316 -10.16 7.56 28.82
N VAL A 317 -11.02 8.16 29.65
CA VAL A 317 -10.66 9.29 30.50
C VAL A 317 -10.32 8.78 31.91
N ARG A 318 -9.11 9.07 32.38
CA ARG A 318 -8.67 8.84 33.75
C ARG A 318 -8.54 10.19 34.46
N THR A 319 -8.97 10.23 35.71
CA THR A 319 -9.06 11.51 36.45
C THR A 319 -7.89 11.72 37.41
N ASP A 320 -7.13 10.68 37.76
CA ASP A 320 -6.00 10.80 38.68
C ASP A 320 -4.77 10.00 38.18
N PRO A 321 -3.79 10.64 37.54
CA PRO A 321 -3.86 12.03 37.03
C PRO A 321 -4.80 12.14 35.82
N LEU A 322 -5.27 13.34 35.52
CA LEU A 322 -6.10 13.56 34.32
C LEU A 322 -5.34 13.14 33.06
N ARG A 323 -5.87 12.14 32.37
CA ARG A 323 -5.31 11.60 31.12
C ARG A 323 -6.44 11.13 30.22
N ILE A 324 -6.34 11.48 28.92
CA ILE A 324 -7.29 11.04 27.89
C ILE A 324 -6.52 10.18 26.90
N GLY A 325 -7.00 8.96 26.67
CA GLY A 325 -6.28 8.02 25.80
C GLY A 325 -4.87 7.65 26.28
N PRO A 326 -4.07 7.01 25.43
CA PRO A 326 -4.42 6.44 24.12
C PRO A 326 -5.32 5.19 24.21
N ASP A 327 -5.57 4.66 25.44
CA ASP A 327 -6.47 3.52 25.62
C ASP A 327 -7.89 3.88 25.19
N SER A 328 -8.55 2.97 24.48
CA SER A 328 -9.90 3.14 23.96
C SER A 328 -10.74 1.90 24.25
N VAL A 329 -12.02 2.12 24.53
CA VAL A 329 -13.01 1.03 24.61
C VAL A 329 -13.44 0.54 23.22
N GLY A 330 -12.98 1.20 22.16
CA GLY A 330 -13.24 0.80 20.77
C GLY A 330 -14.74 0.68 20.47
N ALA A 331 -15.13 -0.46 19.92
CA ALA A 331 -16.52 -0.77 19.54
C ALA A 331 -17.42 -1.15 20.73
N LEU A 332 -16.92 -1.11 21.98
CA LEU A 332 -17.71 -1.43 23.19
C LEU A 332 -18.57 -0.25 23.69
N LEU A 333 -18.55 0.89 22.99
CA LEU A 333 -19.50 1.96 23.26
C LEU A 333 -20.89 1.54 22.81
N PRO A 334 -21.93 1.76 23.64
CA PRO A 334 -23.30 1.41 23.29
C PRO A 334 -23.84 2.27 22.15
#